data_75ca795f13fa9f53899b6eca23549ef5
#
_entry.id   75ca795f13fa9f53899b6eca23549ef5
#
_cell.length_a   1.000
_cell.length_b   1.000
_cell.length_c   1.000
_cell.angle_alpha   90.00
_cell.angle_beta   90.00
_cell.angle_gamma   90.00
#
_symmetry.space_group_name_H-M   'P 1'
#
loop_
_entity.id
_entity.type
_entity.pdbx_description
1 polymer ?
#
loop_
_entity_poly.entity_id
_entity_poly.type
_entity_poly.pdbx_seq_one_letter_code
_entity_poly.pdbx_strand_id
1 'polypeptide(L)'
;AGKPTCNLVPGPELYASDNTGCLTQDIDGAKALLEEAGWKEGGDGVRTKDGMRLSVLYQTSTNAVRQDYQALIKEWWTQIGVETELRNLNASVFFGGDPASPDTYQKFYADIEMYTNIFDGTDPQAYLSAYRCGNEPSPENSWAGENINRYCDPAYDKLLDELKMTADLEKRGEIGRKLNDMLTKDSYTIVPLTWRGRVSARSNSLGGVILNTWDTELWNVEDWYRID
;
A
#
# COMPACT_ATOMS: atom_id res chain seq x y z
N ALA A 1 12.18 10.29 -8.21
CA ALA A 1 10.74 10.49 -8.34
C ALA A 1 10.06 9.15 -8.60
N GLY A 2 8.89 8.94 -8.01
CA GLY A 2 8.10 7.73 -8.21
C GLY A 2 7.32 7.77 -9.53
N LYS A 3 6.73 6.63 -9.88
CA LYS A 3 5.77 6.51 -10.99
C LYS A 3 4.41 6.14 -10.42
N PRO A 4 3.30 6.72 -10.89
CA PRO A 4 1.97 6.27 -10.52
C PRO A 4 1.79 4.78 -10.84
N THR A 5 1.05 4.07 -9.99
CA THR A 5 0.76 2.64 -10.20
C THR A 5 -0.56 2.27 -9.54
N CYS A 6 -1.30 1.36 -10.16
CA CYS A 6 -2.46 0.70 -9.56
C CYS A 6 -2.11 -0.68 -8.98
N ASN A 7 -0.84 -1.07 -9.07
CA ASN A 7 -0.38 -2.39 -8.65
C ASN A 7 0.40 -2.33 -7.35
N LEU A 8 0.09 -3.21 -6.43
CA LEU A 8 0.87 -3.47 -5.22
C LEU A 8 2.22 -4.11 -5.59
N VAL A 9 2.23 -4.94 -6.64
CA VAL A 9 3.42 -5.57 -7.23
C VAL A 9 3.65 -4.97 -8.62
N PRO A 10 4.32 -3.80 -8.73
CA PRO A 10 4.53 -3.10 -10.00
C PRO A 10 5.66 -3.69 -10.84
N GLY A 11 6.37 -4.69 -10.36
CA GLY A 11 7.48 -5.38 -11.01
C GLY A 11 8.01 -6.53 -10.18
N PRO A 12 8.78 -7.48 -10.77
CA PRO A 12 9.13 -7.58 -12.21
C PRO A 12 7.91 -7.70 -13.13
N GLU A 13 8.09 -7.45 -14.43
CA GLU A 13 7.02 -7.48 -15.44
C GLU A 13 6.20 -8.78 -15.41
N LEU A 14 6.84 -9.89 -15.12
CA LEU A 14 6.19 -11.20 -14.94
C LEU A 14 5.03 -11.16 -13.96
N TYR A 15 5.14 -10.40 -12.88
CA TYR A 15 4.16 -10.30 -11.79
C TYR A 15 3.32 -9.01 -11.82
N ALA A 16 3.71 -8.04 -12.67
CA ALA A 16 2.95 -6.81 -12.80
C ALA A 16 1.64 -7.06 -13.54
N SER A 17 0.52 -6.65 -12.95
CA SER A 17 -0.78 -6.67 -13.62
C SER A 17 -0.90 -5.51 -14.60
N ASP A 18 -1.77 -5.66 -15.60
CA ASP A 18 -2.15 -4.60 -16.55
C ASP A 18 -3.17 -3.61 -15.96
N ASN A 19 -3.40 -3.64 -14.64
CA ASN A 19 -4.30 -2.74 -13.95
C ASN A 19 -3.80 -1.29 -14.07
N THR A 20 -4.54 -0.47 -14.82
CA THR A 20 -4.25 0.95 -15.07
C THR A 20 -5.44 1.88 -14.80
N GLY A 21 -6.57 1.32 -14.38
CA GLY A 21 -7.81 2.06 -14.21
C GLY A 21 -7.72 3.24 -13.22
N CYS A 22 -6.89 3.12 -12.20
CA CYS A 22 -6.67 4.18 -11.21
C CYS A 22 -5.80 5.35 -11.70
N LEU A 23 -5.18 5.24 -12.88
CA LEU A 23 -4.29 6.29 -13.41
C LEU A 23 -5.06 7.49 -13.99
N THR A 24 -6.37 7.36 -14.14
CA THR A 24 -7.23 8.44 -14.60
C THR A 24 -8.21 8.81 -13.48
N GLN A 25 -8.17 10.07 -13.08
CA GLN A 25 -9.13 10.59 -12.10
C GLN A 25 -10.51 10.75 -12.74
N ASP A 26 -11.55 10.27 -12.06
CA ASP A 26 -12.94 10.37 -12.49
C ASP A 26 -13.82 10.83 -11.31
N ILE A 27 -13.91 12.15 -11.14
CA ILE A 27 -14.72 12.77 -10.08
C ILE A 27 -16.21 12.52 -10.31
N ASP A 28 -16.68 12.60 -11.54
CA ASP A 28 -18.11 12.43 -11.86
C ASP A 28 -18.53 10.97 -11.70
N GLY A 29 -17.69 10.02 -12.13
CA GLY A 29 -17.89 8.60 -11.88
C GLY A 29 -17.92 8.27 -10.40
N ALA A 30 -17.02 8.86 -9.60
CA ALA A 30 -17.01 8.66 -8.16
C ALA A 30 -18.29 9.18 -7.48
N LYS A 31 -18.80 10.36 -7.90
CA LYS A 31 -20.08 10.87 -7.43
C LYS A 31 -21.24 9.95 -7.80
N ALA A 32 -21.26 9.44 -9.04
CA ALA A 32 -22.29 8.52 -9.49
C ALA A 32 -22.31 7.21 -8.69
N LEU A 33 -21.14 6.63 -8.41
CA LEU A 33 -21.01 5.44 -7.57
C LEU A 33 -21.49 5.67 -6.14
N LEU A 34 -21.17 6.81 -5.54
CA LEU A 34 -21.66 7.17 -4.21
C LEU A 34 -23.19 7.32 -4.19
N GLU A 35 -23.77 7.96 -5.22
CA GLU A 35 -25.21 8.08 -5.37
C GLU A 35 -25.90 6.70 -5.52
N GLU A 36 -25.36 5.82 -6.36
CA GLU A 36 -25.84 4.46 -6.54
C GLU A 36 -25.77 3.66 -5.23
N ALA A 37 -24.69 3.82 -4.48
CA ALA A 37 -24.51 3.21 -3.17
C ALA A 37 -25.41 3.80 -2.07
N GLY A 38 -26.21 4.84 -2.38
CA GLY A 38 -27.18 5.44 -1.47
C GLY A 38 -26.62 6.61 -0.61
N TRP A 39 -25.39 7.05 -0.87
CA TRP A 39 -24.82 8.23 -0.23
C TRP A 39 -25.33 9.51 -0.90
N LYS A 40 -26.19 10.26 -0.20
CA LYS A 40 -26.82 11.49 -0.72
C LYS A 40 -26.09 12.72 -0.22
N GLU A 41 -25.90 13.69 -1.10
CA GLU A 41 -25.25 14.96 -0.75
C GLU A 41 -26.11 15.75 0.22
N GLY A 42 -25.53 16.19 1.35
CA GLY A 42 -26.15 17.02 2.35
C GLY A 42 -26.10 18.50 1.99
N GLY A 43 -26.83 19.32 2.75
CA GLY A 43 -26.86 20.78 2.54
C GLY A 43 -25.53 21.50 2.78
N ASP A 44 -24.59 20.84 3.46
CA ASP A 44 -23.22 21.32 3.72
C ASP A 44 -22.18 20.71 2.76
N GLY A 45 -22.64 19.97 1.74
CA GLY A 45 -21.78 19.33 0.72
C GLY A 45 -21.21 17.98 1.15
N VAL A 46 -21.44 17.52 2.38
CA VAL A 46 -21.00 16.20 2.83
C VAL A 46 -22.12 15.20 2.64
N ARG A 47 -21.77 14.01 2.15
CA ARG A 47 -22.75 12.93 1.91
C ARG A 47 -23.17 12.23 3.18
N THR A 48 -24.42 11.78 3.17
CA THR A 48 -25.00 11.00 4.26
C THR A 48 -25.73 9.78 3.72
N LYS A 49 -25.76 8.70 4.49
CA LYS A 49 -26.54 7.49 4.23
C LYS A 49 -27.06 6.93 5.55
N ASP A 50 -28.36 6.66 5.64
CA ASP A 50 -29.01 6.10 6.84
C ASP A 50 -28.71 6.87 8.13
N GLY A 51 -28.60 8.20 8.01
CA GLY A 51 -28.26 9.10 9.13
C GLY A 51 -26.76 9.15 9.45
N MET A 52 -25.93 8.36 8.83
CA MET A 52 -24.47 8.42 8.96
C MET A 52 -23.88 9.43 7.99
N ARG A 53 -22.92 10.21 8.47
CA ARG A 53 -22.12 11.14 7.69
C ARG A 53 -20.95 10.42 7.06
N LEU A 54 -20.63 10.71 5.80
CA LEU A 54 -19.45 10.15 5.13
C LEU A 54 -18.21 10.92 5.58
N SER A 55 -17.70 10.54 6.74
CA SER A 55 -16.53 11.13 7.37
C SER A 55 -15.49 10.06 7.62
N VAL A 56 -14.24 10.33 7.28
CA VAL A 56 -13.12 9.37 7.39
C VAL A 56 -11.93 10.01 8.11
N LEU A 57 -11.29 9.24 8.98
CA LEU A 57 -10.00 9.55 9.58
C LEU A 57 -8.88 8.97 8.72
N TYR A 58 -8.07 9.84 8.13
CA TYR A 58 -6.94 9.47 7.28
C TYR A 58 -5.61 9.72 7.98
N GLN A 59 -4.92 8.65 8.35
CA GLN A 59 -3.74 8.67 9.19
C GLN A 59 -2.46 8.33 8.41
N THR A 60 -1.36 8.95 8.78
CA THR A 60 0.01 8.60 8.34
C THR A 60 1.06 9.18 9.29
N SER A 61 2.35 8.95 9.02
CA SER A 61 3.44 9.57 9.78
C SER A 61 3.71 11.01 9.36
N THR A 62 4.40 11.78 10.22
CA THR A 62 4.89 13.14 9.94
C THR A 62 6.01 13.12 8.89
N ASN A 63 5.65 12.87 7.65
CA ASN A 63 6.53 12.89 6.47
C ASN A 63 5.97 13.89 5.48
N ALA A 64 6.76 14.88 5.03
CA ALA A 64 6.29 15.97 4.19
C ALA A 64 5.58 15.48 2.92
N VAL A 65 6.17 14.51 2.21
CA VAL A 65 5.58 13.95 0.98
C VAL A 65 4.23 13.30 1.28
N ARG A 66 4.10 12.57 2.39
CA ARG A 66 2.82 11.95 2.78
C ARG A 66 1.76 13.00 3.16
N GLN A 67 2.17 14.06 3.83
CA GLN A 67 1.28 15.17 4.17
C GLN A 67 0.77 15.89 2.92
N ASP A 68 1.63 16.08 1.90
CA ASP A 68 1.22 16.63 0.60
C ASP A 68 0.22 15.72 -0.11
N TYR A 69 0.42 14.40 -0.11
CA TYR A 69 -0.56 13.44 -0.63
C TYR A 69 -1.88 13.52 0.12
N GLN A 70 -1.86 13.57 1.45
CA GLN A 70 -3.09 13.69 2.25
C GLN A 70 -3.86 14.98 1.91
N ALA A 71 -3.17 16.10 1.75
CA ALA A 71 -3.79 17.37 1.43
C ALA A 71 -4.51 17.34 0.06
N LEU A 72 -3.85 16.79 -0.96
CA LEU A 72 -4.42 16.61 -2.30
C LEU A 72 -5.62 15.65 -2.29
N ILE A 73 -5.48 14.50 -1.63
CA ILE A 73 -6.56 13.50 -1.55
C ILE A 73 -7.76 14.07 -0.80
N LYS A 74 -7.55 14.78 0.30
CA LYS A 74 -8.63 15.48 1.02
C LYS A 74 -9.36 16.47 0.13
N GLU A 75 -8.63 17.26 -0.67
CA GLU A 75 -9.23 18.20 -1.61
C GLU A 75 -10.11 17.47 -2.64
N TRP A 76 -9.63 16.39 -3.23
CA TRP A 76 -10.40 15.60 -4.18
C TRP A 76 -11.61 14.90 -3.54
N TRP A 77 -11.47 14.38 -2.34
CA TRP A 77 -12.59 13.77 -1.61
C TRP A 77 -13.64 14.76 -1.19
N THR A 78 -13.25 16.00 -0.87
CA THR A 78 -14.21 17.09 -0.62
C THR A 78 -15.10 17.33 -1.84
N GLN A 79 -14.55 17.24 -3.07
CA GLN A 79 -15.31 17.41 -4.31
C GLN A 79 -16.38 16.33 -4.53
N ILE A 80 -16.23 15.18 -3.94
CA ILE A 80 -17.19 14.07 -4.02
C ILE A 80 -18.06 13.92 -2.76
N GLY A 81 -17.91 14.85 -1.80
CA GLY A 81 -18.73 14.90 -0.59
C GLY A 81 -18.25 14.02 0.56
N VAL A 82 -16.95 13.69 0.62
CA VAL A 82 -16.32 12.99 1.74
C VAL A 82 -15.67 14.01 2.68
N GLU A 83 -16.08 14.02 3.94
CA GLU A 83 -15.39 14.74 5.02
C GLU A 83 -14.15 13.95 5.43
N THR A 84 -13.01 14.63 5.54
CA THR A 84 -11.73 13.97 5.84
C THR A 84 -11.01 14.67 6.97
N GLU A 85 -10.80 13.93 8.07
CA GLU A 85 -9.89 14.32 9.13
C GLU A 85 -8.49 13.78 8.84
N LEU A 86 -7.46 14.64 8.91
CA LEU A 86 -6.06 14.27 8.71
C LEU A 86 -5.35 14.12 10.04
N ARG A 87 -4.71 12.97 10.26
CA ARG A 87 -3.92 12.71 11.45
C ARG A 87 -2.49 12.32 11.06
N ASN A 88 -1.51 13.04 11.64
CA ASN A 88 -0.09 12.79 11.41
C ASN A 88 0.60 12.45 12.72
N LEU A 89 1.23 11.29 12.79
CA LEU A 89 1.91 10.78 13.98
C LEU A 89 3.43 10.81 13.78
N ASN A 90 4.18 10.96 14.87
CA ASN A 90 5.62 10.79 14.79
C ASN A 90 5.95 9.39 14.22
N ALA A 91 6.92 9.31 13.31
CA ALA A 91 7.27 8.05 12.64
C ALA A 91 7.69 6.94 13.64
N SER A 92 8.36 7.30 14.75
CA SER A 92 8.73 6.34 15.80
C SER A 92 7.53 5.79 16.58
N VAL A 93 6.40 6.49 16.59
CA VAL A 93 5.13 6.02 17.17
C VAL A 93 4.34 5.23 16.13
N PHE A 94 4.14 5.83 14.95
CA PHE A 94 3.35 5.20 13.87
C PHE A 94 3.90 3.84 13.45
N PHE A 95 5.22 3.74 13.25
CA PHE A 95 5.92 2.49 12.92
C PHE A 95 6.50 1.77 14.14
N GLY A 96 6.14 2.21 15.34
CA GLY A 96 6.61 1.60 16.57
C GLY A 96 5.96 0.23 16.83
N GLY A 97 6.69 -0.65 17.52
CA GLY A 97 6.20 -1.97 17.94
C GLY A 97 5.65 -2.00 19.37
N ASP A 98 5.34 -0.84 19.99
CA ASP A 98 4.81 -0.81 21.35
C ASP A 98 3.35 -1.29 21.39
N PRO A 99 3.06 -2.48 21.96
CA PRO A 99 1.72 -3.01 22.04
C PRO A 99 0.78 -2.18 22.95
N ALA A 100 1.32 -1.31 23.81
CA ALA A 100 0.52 -0.40 24.64
C ALA A 100 0.10 0.85 23.88
N SER A 101 0.83 1.27 22.85
CA SER A 101 0.47 2.46 22.06
C SER A 101 -0.77 2.20 21.20
N PRO A 102 -1.82 3.04 21.26
CA PRO A 102 -2.98 2.93 20.36
C PRO A 102 -2.66 3.44 18.95
N ASP A 103 -1.53 4.09 18.76
CA ASP A 103 -1.21 4.91 17.59
C ASP A 103 -0.28 4.20 16.58
N THR A 104 0.01 2.91 16.79
CA THR A 104 0.80 2.13 15.83
C THR A 104 -0.06 1.75 14.62
N TYR A 105 0.54 1.77 13.42
CA TYR A 105 -0.17 1.42 12.18
C TYR A 105 -0.73 -0.02 12.18
N GLN A 106 -0.13 -0.95 12.94
CA GLN A 106 -0.65 -2.32 13.07
C GLN A 106 -2.05 -2.37 13.71
N LYS A 107 -2.38 -1.41 14.57
CA LYS A 107 -3.71 -1.38 15.23
C LYS A 107 -4.80 -0.87 14.31
N PHE A 108 -4.45 -0.01 13.37
CA PHE A 108 -5.33 0.51 12.35
C PHE A 108 -6.65 1.08 12.95
N TYR A 109 -6.52 1.98 13.94
CA TYR A 109 -7.67 2.67 14.55
C TYR A 109 -8.06 3.93 13.78
N ALA A 110 -7.84 3.92 12.48
CA ALA A 110 -8.27 4.93 11.51
C ALA A 110 -9.09 4.24 10.41
N ASP A 111 -9.76 5.00 9.56
CA ASP A 111 -10.47 4.47 8.41
C ASP A 111 -9.50 4.20 7.27
N ILE A 112 -8.48 5.04 7.13
CA ILE A 112 -7.48 4.94 6.07
C ILE A 112 -6.10 5.23 6.63
N GLU A 113 -5.14 4.41 6.23
CA GLU A 113 -3.73 4.61 6.56
C GLU A 113 -2.87 4.64 5.31
N MET A 114 -1.86 5.52 5.31
CA MET A 114 -0.88 5.59 4.23
C MET A 114 0.54 5.36 4.74
N TYR A 115 1.21 4.41 4.12
CA TYR A 115 2.62 4.14 4.36
C TYR A 115 3.26 3.57 3.09
N THR A 116 4.56 3.37 3.14
CA THR A 116 5.29 2.70 2.07
C THR A 116 5.74 1.34 2.56
N ASN A 117 5.49 0.33 1.76
CA ASN A 117 6.03 -1.01 1.96
C ASN A 117 6.92 -1.41 0.79
N ILE A 118 7.79 -2.38 0.99
CA ILE A 118 8.69 -2.95 -0.01
C ILE A 118 8.74 -4.45 0.18
N PHE A 119 9.06 -5.17 -0.88
CA PHE A 119 9.55 -6.55 -0.78
C PHE A 119 10.91 -6.65 -1.45
N ASP A 120 11.71 -7.57 -0.98
CA ASP A 120 13.05 -7.84 -1.52
C ASP A 120 13.01 -9.00 -2.51
N GLY A 121 13.94 -8.98 -3.47
CA GLY A 121 14.05 -10.00 -4.51
C GLY A 121 13.05 -9.80 -5.65
N THR A 122 12.90 -10.85 -6.45
CA THR A 122 12.13 -10.84 -7.70
C THR A 122 10.83 -11.64 -7.63
N ASP A 123 10.59 -12.36 -6.54
CA ASP A 123 9.37 -13.17 -6.34
C ASP A 123 8.53 -12.58 -5.20
N PRO A 124 7.29 -12.16 -5.47
CA PRO A 124 6.45 -11.48 -4.49
C PRO A 124 5.71 -12.44 -3.54
N GLN A 125 5.95 -13.76 -3.57
CA GLN A 125 5.19 -14.73 -2.79
C GLN A 125 5.17 -14.40 -1.29
N ALA A 126 6.32 -14.13 -0.68
CA ALA A 126 6.41 -13.80 0.74
C ALA A 126 5.63 -12.53 1.07
N TYR A 127 5.78 -11.50 0.22
CA TYR A 127 5.09 -10.22 0.36
C TYR A 127 3.57 -10.35 0.26
N LEU A 128 3.09 -11.10 -0.73
CA LEU A 128 1.65 -11.36 -0.90
C LEU A 128 1.09 -12.23 0.23
N SER A 129 1.91 -13.10 0.82
CA SER A 129 1.51 -13.93 1.96
C SER A 129 1.21 -13.13 3.24
N ALA A 130 1.66 -11.89 3.33
CA ALA A 130 1.32 -10.99 4.42
C ALA A 130 -0.21 -10.79 4.57
N TYR A 131 -0.95 -10.84 3.48
CA TYR A 131 -2.41 -10.59 3.42
C TYR A 131 -3.27 -11.85 3.61
N ARG A 132 -2.69 -12.95 4.03
CA ARG A 132 -3.41 -14.20 4.35
C ARG A 132 -4.34 -14.02 5.54
N CYS A 133 -5.49 -14.70 5.51
CA CYS A 133 -6.36 -14.82 6.69
C CYS A 133 -5.60 -15.40 7.90
N GLY A 134 -5.86 -14.86 9.09
CA GLY A 134 -5.19 -15.28 10.32
C GLY A 134 -3.82 -14.63 10.56
N ASN A 135 -3.34 -13.75 9.65
CA ASN A 135 -2.12 -12.98 9.83
C ASN A 135 -2.40 -11.54 10.30
N GLU A 136 -3.59 -11.28 10.81
CA GLU A 136 -4.00 -9.96 11.29
C GLU A 136 -3.34 -9.63 12.64
N PRO A 137 -2.86 -8.40 12.84
CA PRO A 137 -2.44 -7.94 14.16
C PRO A 137 -3.60 -7.97 15.15
N SER A 138 -3.38 -8.60 16.31
CA SER A 138 -4.36 -8.73 17.37
C SER A 138 -3.69 -8.70 18.75
N PRO A 139 -4.44 -8.51 19.84
CA PRO A 139 -3.90 -8.62 21.21
C PRO A 139 -3.22 -9.98 21.47
N GLU A 140 -3.76 -11.06 20.90
CA GLU A 140 -3.27 -12.44 21.10
C GLU A 140 -1.87 -12.66 20.54
N ASN A 141 -1.53 -11.96 19.44
CA ASN A 141 -0.19 -12.02 18.85
C ASN A 141 0.67 -10.79 19.17
N SER A 142 0.29 -10.01 20.20
CA SER A 142 0.97 -8.77 20.60
C SER A 142 1.06 -7.75 19.45
N TRP A 143 0.10 -7.74 18.57
CA TRP A 143 0.01 -6.87 17.38
C TRP A 143 1.11 -7.14 16.35
N ALA A 144 1.67 -8.34 16.31
CA ALA A 144 2.79 -8.70 15.43
C ALA A 144 2.37 -9.21 14.04
N GLY A 145 1.08 -9.23 13.71
CA GLY A 145 0.59 -9.62 12.38
C GLY A 145 0.96 -8.59 11.30
N GLU A 146 1.04 -9.06 10.06
CA GLU A 146 1.41 -8.23 8.90
C GLU A 146 0.19 -7.80 8.06
N ASN A 147 -0.95 -8.49 8.20
CA ASN A 147 -2.21 -8.18 7.52
C ASN A 147 -2.93 -7.04 8.24
N ILE A 148 -2.35 -5.83 8.21
CA ILE A 148 -2.85 -4.71 9.01
C ILE A 148 -4.22 -4.19 8.55
N ASN A 149 -4.57 -4.38 7.31
CA ASN A 149 -5.87 -4.03 6.72
C ASN A 149 -6.94 -5.11 6.92
N ARG A 150 -6.58 -6.23 7.54
CA ARG A 150 -7.49 -7.32 7.94
C ARG A 150 -8.28 -7.91 6.78
N TYR A 151 -7.65 -7.92 5.60
CA TYR A 151 -8.21 -8.60 4.44
C TYR A 151 -8.27 -10.10 4.70
N CYS A 152 -9.41 -10.74 4.40
CA CYS A 152 -9.54 -12.18 4.52
C CYS A 152 -10.49 -12.72 3.44
N ASP A 153 -9.92 -13.44 2.51
CA ASP A 153 -10.65 -14.16 1.45
C ASP A 153 -10.07 -15.57 1.29
N PRO A 154 -10.84 -16.62 1.55
CA PRO A 154 -10.38 -18.00 1.36
C PRO A 154 -9.91 -18.32 -0.07
N ALA A 155 -10.42 -17.61 -1.08
CA ALA A 155 -9.96 -17.78 -2.46
C ALA A 155 -8.54 -17.22 -2.65
N TYR A 156 -8.22 -16.12 -1.97
CA TYR A 156 -6.87 -15.56 -1.92
C TYR A 156 -5.89 -16.56 -1.27
N ASP A 157 -6.25 -17.11 -0.12
CA ASP A 157 -5.43 -18.10 0.60
C ASP A 157 -5.15 -19.34 -0.25
N LYS A 158 -6.16 -19.82 -0.97
CA LYS A 158 -6.00 -20.95 -1.89
C LYS A 158 -5.01 -20.65 -3.02
N LEU A 159 -5.04 -19.44 -3.57
CA LEU A 159 -4.07 -19.02 -4.59
C LEU A 159 -2.65 -18.88 -4.02
N LEU A 160 -2.50 -18.43 -2.78
CA LEU A 160 -1.19 -18.42 -2.10
C LEU A 160 -0.62 -19.83 -1.93
N ASP A 161 -1.47 -20.79 -1.57
CA ASP A 161 -1.05 -22.18 -1.45
C ASP A 161 -0.66 -22.78 -2.81
N GLU A 162 -1.40 -22.43 -3.87
CA GLU A 162 -1.05 -22.81 -5.25
C GLU A 162 0.28 -22.17 -5.67
N LEU A 163 0.47 -20.87 -5.42
CA LEU A 163 1.72 -20.16 -5.73
C LEU A 163 2.93 -20.83 -5.05
N LYS A 164 2.78 -21.21 -3.80
CA LYS A 164 3.83 -21.90 -3.02
C LYS A 164 4.27 -23.22 -3.64
N MET A 165 3.36 -23.92 -4.29
CA MET A 165 3.61 -25.25 -4.89
C MET A 165 3.94 -25.16 -6.39
N THR A 166 3.91 -23.99 -6.99
CA THR A 166 4.13 -23.79 -8.43
C THR A 166 5.58 -23.41 -8.69
N ALA A 167 6.30 -24.22 -9.48
CA ALA A 167 7.68 -23.95 -9.90
C ALA A 167 7.76 -23.25 -11.27
N ASP A 168 6.74 -23.42 -12.12
CA ASP A 168 6.67 -22.79 -13.43
C ASP A 168 6.54 -21.26 -13.29
N LEU A 169 7.45 -20.51 -13.91
CA LEU A 169 7.54 -19.06 -13.75
C LEU A 169 6.35 -18.32 -14.38
N GLU A 170 5.86 -18.76 -15.53
CA GLU A 170 4.72 -18.11 -16.19
C GLU A 170 3.46 -18.28 -15.35
N LYS A 171 3.23 -19.49 -14.87
CA LYS A 171 2.10 -19.78 -13.98
C LYS A 171 2.20 -19.04 -12.65
N ARG A 172 3.41 -18.92 -12.09
CA ARG A 172 3.64 -18.07 -10.90
C ARG A 172 3.25 -16.61 -11.17
N GLY A 173 3.63 -16.09 -12.35
CA GLY A 173 3.28 -14.75 -12.79
C GLY A 173 1.76 -14.56 -12.87
N GLU A 174 1.04 -15.49 -13.46
CA GLU A 174 -0.43 -15.46 -13.54
C GLU A 174 -1.08 -15.41 -12.16
N ILE A 175 -0.64 -16.28 -11.24
CA ILE A 175 -1.17 -16.32 -9.87
C ILE A 175 -0.82 -15.02 -9.13
N GLY A 176 0.40 -14.52 -9.26
CA GLY A 176 0.84 -13.29 -8.60
C GLY A 176 0.05 -12.06 -9.07
N ARG A 177 -0.23 -11.94 -10.38
CA ARG A 177 -1.08 -10.88 -10.92
C ARG A 177 -2.51 -10.97 -10.38
N LYS A 178 -3.07 -12.18 -10.31
CA LYS A 178 -4.42 -12.38 -9.76
C LYS A 178 -4.49 -12.01 -8.28
N LEU A 179 -3.52 -12.40 -7.48
CA LEU A 179 -3.42 -12.00 -6.07
C LEU A 179 -3.30 -10.48 -5.91
N ASN A 180 -2.48 -9.82 -6.76
CA ASN A 180 -2.40 -8.36 -6.79
C ASN A 180 -3.78 -7.74 -7.07
N ASP A 181 -4.49 -8.22 -8.08
CA ASP A 181 -5.77 -7.65 -8.50
C ASP A 181 -6.87 -7.83 -7.44
N MET A 182 -6.89 -8.96 -6.74
CA MET A 182 -7.81 -9.19 -5.63
C MET A 182 -7.68 -8.13 -4.53
N LEU A 183 -6.46 -7.65 -4.25
CA LEU A 183 -6.21 -6.62 -3.24
C LEU A 183 -6.46 -5.19 -3.76
N THR A 184 -6.15 -4.93 -5.03
CA THR A 184 -6.05 -3.54 -5.54
C THR A 184 -7.19 -3.14 -6.46
N LYS A 185 -7.85 -4.09 -7.12
CA LYS A 185 -8.88 -3.88 -8.13
C LYS A 185 -10.24 -4.43 -7.73
N ASP A 186 -10.26 -5.64 -7.16
CA ASP A 186 -11.52 -6.32 -6.87
C ASP A 186 -12.07 -5.90 -5.50
N SER A 187 -11.21 -5.75 -4.48
CA SER A 187 -11.62 -5.36 -3.12
C SER A 187 -11.31 -3.91 -2.76
N TYR A 188 -10.39 -3.26 -3.46
CA TYR A 188 -9.85 -1.94 -3.09
C TYR A 188 -9.33 -1.86 -1.65
N THR A 189 -8.95 -2.99 -1.06
CA THR A 189 -8.39 -3.04 0.29
C THR A 189 -7.06 -2.29 0.37
N ILE A 190 -6.32 -2.28 -0.74
CA ILE A 190 -5.09 -1.51 -0.94
C ILE A 190 -5.26 -0.66 -2.20
N VAL A 191 -5.00 0.64 -2.05
CA VAL A 191 -4.96 1.59 -3.16
C VAL A 191 -3.53 2.06 -3.36
N PRO A 192 -2.77 1.45 -4.28
CA PRO A 192 -1.42 1.89 -4.59
C PRO A 192 -1.43 3.30 -5.19
N LEU A 193 -0.50 4.15 -4.78
CA LEU A 193 -0.36 5.52 -5.30
C LEU A 193 0.85 5.64 -6.21
N THR A 194 2.01 5.24 -5.72
CA THR A 194 3.28 5.40 -6.43
C THR A 194 4.23 4.25 -6.18
N TRP A 195 4.86 3.80 -7.23
CA TRP A 195 6.05 2.98 -7.16
C TRP A 195 7.28 3.89 -7.13
N ARG A 196 8.05 3.82 -6.06
CA ARG A 196 9.25 4.66 -5.87
C ARG A 196 10.47 3.98 -6.48
N GLY A 197 11.22 4.74 -7.30
CA GLY A 197 12.58 4.35 -7.67
C GLY A 197 13.53 4.50 -6.47
N ARG A 198 14.64 3.80 -6.49
CA ARG A 198 15.75 3.99 -5.53
C ARG A 198 16.65 5.12 -6.03
N VAL A 199 17.12 5.94 -5.10
CA VAL A 199 18.11 6.98 -5.34
C VAL A 199 19.19 6.84 -4.27
N SER A 200 20.41 6.64 -4.68
CA SER A 200 21.56 6.48 -3.79
C SER A 200 22.60 7.52 -4.07
N ALA A 201 23.36 7.88 -3.06
CA ALA A 201 24.51 8.75 -3.16
C ALA A 201 25.74 8.05 -2.59
N ARG A 202 26.88 8.20 -3.27
CA ARG A 202 28.17 7.67 -2.82
C ARG A 202 29.23 8.77 -2.86
N SER A 203 30.27 8.62 -2.03
CA SER A 203 31.46 9.45 -2.14
C SER A 203 32.14 9.21 -3.50
N ASN A 204 32.68 10.26 -4.11
CA ASN A 204 33.49 10.14 -5.34
C ASN A 204 34.77 9.31 -5.11
N SER A 205 35.23 9.17 -3.86
CA SER A 205 36.36 8.32 -3.50
C SER A 205 36.00 6.84 -3.28
N LEU A 206 34.75 6.42 -3.55
CA LEU A 206 34.31 5.04 -3.46
C LEU A 206 34.04 4.46 -4.84
N GLY A 207 34.84 3.47 -5.26
CA GLY A 207 34.70 2.72 -6.51
C GLY A 207 34.02 1.37 -6.30
N GLY A 208 33.66 0.70 -7.39
CA GLY A 208 33.08 -0.66 -7.38
C GLY A 208 31.58 -0.72 -7.04
N VAL A 209 30.93 0.39 -6.70
CA VAL A 209 29.49 0.40 -6.36
C VAL A 209 28.65 0.19 -7.60
N ILE A 210 27.85 -0.87 -7.62
CA ILE A 210 26.90 -1.20 -8.68
C ILE A 210 25.50 -1.23 -8.07
N LEU A 211 24.56 -0.43 -8.61
CA LEU A 211 23.19 -0.46 -8.16
C LEU A 211 22.45 -1.69 -8.70
N ASN A 212 21.67 -2.34 -7.84
CA ASN A 212 20.79 -3.43 -8.20
C ASN A 212 19.34 -3.02 -7.93
N THR A 213 18.44 -3.25 -8.89
CA THR A 213 17.03 -2.89 -8.76
C THR A 213 16.28 -3.78 -7.76
N TRP A 214 16.74 -5.01 -7.56
CA TRP A 214 16.03 -6.07 -6.85
C TRP A 214 16.69 -6.50 -5.55
N ASP A 215 17.83 -5.90 -5.21
CA ASP A 215 18.57 -6.24 -4.01
C ASP A 215 18.99 -4.98 -3.25
N THR A 216 19.62 -5.18 -2.09
CA THR A 216 20.14 -4.06 -1.29
C THR A 216 21.26 -3.31 -2.04
N GLU A 217 21.53 -2.07 -1.64
CA GLU A 217 22.66 -1.30 -2.20
C GLU A 217 24.02 -1.91 -1.85
N LEU A 218 24.05 -2.80 -0.86
CA LEU A 218 25.26 -3.46 -0.37
C LEU A 218 25.52 -4.82 -1.02
N TRP A 219 24.72 -5.23 -2.01
CA TRP A 219 24.78 -6.56 -2.58
C TRP A 219 26.16 -6.97 -3.14
N ASN A 220 26.98 -5.98 -3.59
CA ASN A 220 28.33 -6.19 -4.05
C ASN A 220 29.37 -5.44 -3.22
N VAL A 221 29.14 -5.26 -1.92
CA VAL A 221 30.03 -4.50 -1.01
C VAL A 221 31.45 -5.07 -0.97
N GLU A 222 31.62 -6.34 -1.24
CA GLU A 222 32.92 -7.03 -1.33
C GLU A 222 33.80 -6.53 -2.47
N ASP A 223 33.20 -5.94 -3.51
CA ASP A 223 33.91 -5.37 -4.68
C ASP A 223 34.26 -3.88 -4.49
N TRP A 224 33.88 -3.28 -3.37
CA TRP A 224 34.06 -1.86 -3.16
C TRP A 224 35.52 -1.53 -2.79
N TYR A 225 36.03 -0.46 -3.33
CA TYR A 225 37.39 0.00 -3.08
C TYR A 225 37.49 1.52 -3.00
N ARG A 226 38.59 2.00 -2.37
CA ARG A 226 38.91 3.41 -2.34
C ARG A 226 39.55 3.84 -3.67
N ILE A 227 39.12 5.00 -4.17
CA ILE A 227 39.73 5.70 -5.28
C ILE A 227 40.59 6.82 -4.66
N ASP A 228 41.89 6.80 -4.95
CA ASP A 228 42.84 7.82 -4.51
C ASP A 228 42.69 9.12 -5.30
#